data_165363951c8f519dadcc2892fefd266e
#
_entry.id   165363951c8f519dadcc2892fefd266e
#
_cell.length_a   1.000
_cell.length_b   1.000
_cell.length_c   1.000
_cell.angle_alpha   90.00
_cell.angle_beta   90.00
_cell.angle_gamma   90.00
#
_symmetry.space_group_name_H-M   'P 1'
#
loop_
_entity.id
_entity.type
_entity.pdbx_description
1 polymer ?
#
loop_
_entity_poly.entity_id
_entity_poly.type
_entity_poly.pdbx_seq_one_letter_code
_entity_poly.pdbx_strand_id
1 'polypeptide(L)'
;MKKIGILFVVLGAMSFAGYEEINSNFNKLESSYSQLKNLEDQQYGKLKNEANKAAQDLEEKQAMKSAIEEKVAKLESVKNTSYYKNEYEGIVSQYKEVIKSLDAEISNLNKTIDNFNKVESLKGGM
;
A
#
# COMPACT_ATOMS: atom_id res chain seq x y z
N MET A 1 13.49 2.83 -1.13
CA MET A 1 14.30 2.14 -2.14
C MET A 1 15.60 2.83 -2.49
N LYS A 2 15.76 4.06 -2.12
CA LYS A 2 17.01 4.79 -2.33
C LYS A 2 18.11 4.42 -1.34
N LYS A 3 17.81 3.58 -0.35
CA LYS A 3 18.74 3.24 0.73
C LYS A 3 19.66 2.06 0.46
N ILE A 4 19.42 1.33 -0.61
CA ILE A 4 20.20 0.15 -0.98
C ILE A 4 21.58 0.52 -1.52
N GLY A 5 21.73 1.70 -2.12
CA GLY A 5 22.97 2.15 -2.69
C GLY A 5 24.11 2.38 -1.68
N ILE A 6 23.79 2.57 -0.41
CA ILE A 6 24.79 2.86 0.61
C ILE A 6 25.64 1.62 0.97
N LEU A 7 25.10 0.42 0.78
CA LEU A 7 25.80 -0.81 1.11
C LEU A 7 26.95 -1.13 0.16
N PHE A 8 26.88 -0.71 -1.08
CA PHE A 8 27.91 -1.00 -2.06
C PHE A 8 29.23 -0.28 -1.80
N VAL A 9 29.19 0.83 -1.07
CA VAL A 9 30.37 1.57 -0.70
C VAL A 9 31.27 0.77 0.26
N VAL A 10 30.66 -0.03 1.13
CA VAL A 10 31.38 -0.84 2.09
C VAL A 10 32.10 -2.01 1.40
N LEU A 11 31.46 -2.59 0.37
CA LEU A 11 32.05 -3.69 -0.38
C LEU A 11 33.26 -3.26 -1.20
N GLY A 12 33.28 -2.03 -1.70
CA GLY A 12 34.40 -1.50 -2.45
C GLY A 12 35.66 -1.24 -1.65
N ALA A 13 35.57 -1.24 -0.32
CA ALA A 13 36.68 -0.94 0.58
C ALA A 13 37.51 -2.17 1.00
N MET A 14 37.15 -3.36 0.51
CA MET A 14 37.76 -4.62 0.99
C MET A 14 38.98 -5.04 0.23
N SER A 15 39.57 -4.21 -0.55
CA SER A 15 40.55 -4.69 -1.49
C SER A 15 41.96 -4.71 -0.92
N PHE A 16 42.65 -5.01 -0.28
CA PHE A 16 44.08 -5.02 0.06
C PHE A 16 44.39 -4.83 1.51
N ALA A 17 44.12 -5.81 2.25
CA ALA A 17 44.32 -5.58 3.65
C ALA A 17 45.29 -6.54 4.26
N GLY A 18 46.08 -6.08 5.21
CA GLY A 18 46.69 -6.93 6.17
C GLY A 18 45.61 -7.56 7.05
N TYR A 19 46.00 -8.51 7.87
CA TYR A 19 45.05 -9.26 8.69
C TYR A 19 44.13 -8.37 9.54
N GLU A 20 44.68 -7.31 10.13
CA GLU A 20 43.92 -6.41 10.97
C GLU A 20 42.88 -5.63 10.16
N GLU A 21 43.25 -5.21 8.97
CA GLU A 21 42.30 -4.48 8.10
C GLU A 21 41.19 -5.41 7.58
N ILE A 22 41.54 -6.65 7.27
CA ILE A 22 40.55 -7.66 6.87
C ILE A 22 39.56 -7.87 8.00
N ASN A 23 40.03 -8.00 9.22
CA ASN A 23 39.20 -8.21 10.38
C ASN A 23 38.30 -6.97 10.65
N SER A 24 38.87 -5.77 10.52
CA SER A 24 38.11 -4.52 10.66
C SER A 24 37.04 -4.41 9.61
N ASN A 25 37.35 -4.74 8.35
CA ASN A 25 36.40 -4.71 7.26
C ASN A 25 35.31 -5.77 7.44
N PHE A 26 35.68 -6.95 7.93
CA PHE A 26 34.71 -7.99 8.26
C PHE A 26 33.75 -7.50 9.32
N ASN A 27 34.21 -6.85 10.37
CA ASN A 27 33.34 -6.29 11.42
C ASN A 27 32.42 -5.19 10.88
N LYS A 28 32.90 -4.37 9.96
CA LYS A 28 32.08 -3.35 9.30
C LYS A 28 30.99 -3.99 8.46
N LEU A 29 31.29 -5.07 7.76
CA LEU A 29 30.30 -5.79 6.96
C LEU A 29 29.26 -6.45 7.86
N GLU A 30 29.68 -7.04 8.97
CA GLU A 30 28.76 -7.60 9.95
C GLU A 30 27.80 -6.54 10.49
N SER A 31 28.36 -5.36 10.81
CA SER A 31 27.55 -4.23 11.28
C SER A 31 26.58 -3.76 10.22
N SER A 32 27.04 -3.65 8.97
CA SER A 32 26.20 -3.24 7.85
C SER A 32 25.08 -4.25 7.59
N TYR A 33 25.39 -5.53 7.66
CA TYR A 33 24.40 -6.59 7.52
C TYR A 33 23.33 -6.50 8.61
N SER A 34 23.75 -6.31 9.86
CA SER A 34 22.85 -6.18 10.99
C SER A 34 21.93 -4.96 10.82
N GLN A 35 22.49 -3.83 10.38
CA GLN A 35 21.71 -2.63 10.12
C GLN A 35 20.70 -2.84 9.01
N LEU A 36 21.11 -3.49 7.93
CA LEU A 36 20.22 -3.78 6.82
C LEU A 36 19.05 -4.67 7.26
N LYS A 37 19.37 -5.71 8.04
CA LYS A 37 18.34 -6.61 8.55
C LYS A 37 17.35 -5.86 9.45
N ASN A 38 17.84 -4.97 10.30
CA ASN A 38 16.96 -4.15 11.14
C ASN A 38 16.08 -3.24 10.32
N LEU A 39 16.63 -2.64 9.26
CA LEU A 39 15.84 -1.79 8.34
C LEU A 39 14.77 -2.60 7.61
N GLU A 40 15.13 -3.80 7.16
CA GLU A 40 14.15 -4.69 6.51
C GLU A 40 13.01 -5.03 7.47
N ASP A 41 13.32 -5.37 8.72
CA ASP A 41 12.33 -5.72 9.71
C ASP A 41 11.41 -4.53 10.03
N GLN A 42 11.99 -3.33 10.15
CA GLN A 42 11.22 -2.12 10.38
C GLN A 42 10.30 -1.81 9.20
N GLN A 43 10.83 -1.90 7.99
CA GLN A 43 10.05 -1.64 6.78
C GLN A 43 8.94 -2.67 6.62
N TYR A 44 9.24 -3.93 6.88
CA TYR A 44 8.25 -4.99 6.83
C TYR A 44 7.10 -4.71 7.81
N GLY A 45 7.45 -4.36 9.07
CA GLY A 45 6.44 -4.03 10.08
C GLY A 45 5.58 -2.85 9.67
N LYS A 46 6.19 -1.82 9.10
CA LYS A 46 5.47 -0.65 8.62
C LYS A 46 4.52 -0.99 7.47
N LEU A 47 5.02 -1.75 6.50
CA LEU A 47 4.21 -2.18 5.35
C LEU A 47 3.06 -3.08 5.79
N LYS A 48 3.30 -3.95 6.76
CA LYS A 48 2.27 -4.80 7.33
C LYS A 48 1.15 -3.98 7.97
N ASN A 49 1.52 -2.96 8.75
CA ASN A 49 0.55 -2.07 9.38
C ASN A 49 -0.25 -1.30 8.33
N GLU A 50 0.42 -0.79 7.30
CA GLU A 50 -0.24 -0.09 6.21
C GLU A 50 -1.21 -1.00 5.46
N ALA A 51 -0.81 -2.26 5.21
CA ALA A 51 -1.68 -3.23 4.55
C ALA A 51 -2.89 -3.60 5.41
N ASN A 52 -2.71 -3.72 6.73
CA ASN A 52 -3.81 -4.01 7.64
C ASN A 52 -4.81 -2.86 7.67
N LYS A 53 -4.33 -1.63 7.72
CA LYS A 53 -5.21 -0.44 7.65
C LYS A 53 -5.91 -0.37 6.30
N ALA A 54 -5.19 -0.67 5.22
CA ALA A 54 -5.77 -0.68 3.88
C ALA A 54 -6.87 -1.72 3.77
N ALA A 55 -6.71 -2.89 4.38
CA ALA A 55 -7.73 -3.93 4.38
C ALA A 55 -8.99 -3.49 5.11
N GLN A 56 -8.84 -2.82 6.26
CA GLN A 56 -9.98 -2.28 7.00
C GLN A 56 -10.68 -1.18 6.22
N ASP A 57 -9.92 -0.25 5.66
CA ASP A 57 -10.46 0.83 4.84
C ASP A 57 -11.16 0.28 3.60
N LEU A 58 -10.60 -0.75 2.99
CA LEU A 58 -11.19 -1.39 1.82
C LEU A 58 -12.57 -1.94 2.15
N GLU A 59 -12.70 -2.61 3.28
CA GLU A 59 -13.96 -3.16 3.74
C GLU A 59 -14.99 -2.06 3.94
N GLU A 60 -14.60 -0.98 4.61
CA GLU A 60 -15.48 0.18 4.83
C GLU A 60 -15.88 0.85 3.53
N LYS A 61 -14.94 1.05 2.61
CA LYS A 61 -15.22 1.69 1.33
C LYS A 61 -16.12 0.84 0.44
N GLN A 62 -15.93 -0.47 0.45
CA GLN A 62 -16.80 -1.39 -0.29
C GLN A 62 -18.21 -1.40 0.28
N ALA A 63 -18.35 -1.37 1.60
CA ALA A 63 -19.66 -1.28 2.25
C ALA A 63 -20.36 0.04 1.91
N MET A 64 -19.62 1.14 1.94
CA MET A 64 -20.14 2.46 1.57
C MET A 64 -20.59 2.48 0.11
N LYS A 65 -19.78 1.93 -0.78
CA LYS A 65 -20.14 1.85 -2.21
C LYS A 65 -21.42 1.07 -2.40
N SER A 66 -21.57 -0.09 -1.76
CA SER A 66 -22.78 -0.91 -1.86
C SER A 66 -24.01 -0.16 -1.36
N ALA A 67 -23.87 0.56 -0.25
CA ALA A 67 -24.98 1.35 0.30
C ALA A 67 -25.40 2.47 -0.66
N ILE A 68 -24.43 3.12 -1.29
CA ILE A 68 -24.72 4.20 -2.26
C ILE A 68 -25.35 3.63 -3.52
N GLU A 69 -24.85 2.50 -4.02
CA GLU A 69 -25.44 1.83 -5.19
C GLU A 69 -26.90 1.44 -4.96
N GLU A 70 -27.20 0.96 -3.76
CA GLU A 70 -28.57 0.64 -3.36
C GLU A 70 -29.44 1.89 -3.33
N LYS A 71 -28.90 2.99 -2.81
CA LYS A 71 -29.59 4.29 -2.78
C LYS A 71 -29.87 4.80 -4.21
N VAL A 72 -28.88 4.69 -5.09
CA VAL A 72 -29.03 5.08 -6.49
C VAL A 72 -30.14 4.26 -7.16
N ALA A 73 -30.19 2.96 -6.93
CA ALA A 73 -31.22 2.10 -7.49
C ALA A 73 -32.62 2.53 -7.04
N LYS A 74 -32.78 2.88 -5.76
CA LYS A 74 -34.04 3.38 -5.24
C LYS A 74 -34.45 4.71 -5.87
N LEU A 75 -33.51 5.63 -6.01
CA LEU A 75 -33.77 6.93 -6.61
C LEU A 75 -34.11 6.79 -8.10
N GLU A 76 -33.42 5.91 -8.80
CA GLU A 76 -33.77 5.67 -10.22
C GLU A 76 -35.12 5.05 -10.41
N SER A 77 -35.58 4.22 -9.46
CA SER A 77 -36.92 3.63 -9.57
C SER A 77 -38.03 4.64 -9.41
N VAL A 78 -37.82 5.74 -8.67
CA VAL A 78 -38.86 6.75 -8.43
C VAL A 78 -38.75 7.97 -9.33
N LYS A 79 -37.61 8.25 -9.94
CA LYS A 79 -37.40 9.47 -10.72
C LYS A 79 -38.37 9.61 -11.89
N ASN A 80 -38.67 8.50 -12.56
CA ASN A 80 -39.51 8.51 -13.76
C ASN A 80 -40.97 8.77 -13.47
N THR A 81 -41.42 8.58 -12.23
CA THR A 81 -42.80 8.77 -11.81
C THR A 81 -42.98 10.03 -10.97
N SER A 82 -41.92 10.83 -10.79
CA SER A 82 -41.95 12.01 -9.93
C SER A 82 -42.08 13.30 -10.74
N TYR A 83 -42.72 14.28 -10.15
CA TYR A 83 -42.72 15.66 -10.67
C TYR A 83 -41.32 16.28 -10.61
N TYR A 84 -40.45 15.77 -9.77
CA TYR A 84 -39.11 16.30 -9.54
C TYR A 84 -38.05 15.43 -10.22
N LYS A 85 -38.35 14.92 -11.40
CA LYS A 85 -37.48 14.06 -12.16
C LYS A 85 -36.07 14.62 -12.31
N ASN A 86 -35.96 15.91 -12.67
CA ASN A 86 -34.68 16.55 -12.89
C ASN A 86 -33.84 16.65 -11.61
N GLU A 87 -34.53 16.94 -10.50
CA GLU A 87 -33.89 17.01 -9.18
C GLU A 87 -33.36 15.62 -8.75
N TYR A 88 -34.16 14.58 -8.98
CA TYR A 88 -33.69 13.21 -8.71
C TYR A 88 -32.51 12.82 -9.58
N GLU A 89 -32.51 13.17 -10.85
CA GLU A 89 -31.39 12.93 -11.75
C GLU A 89 -30.13 13.62 -11.29
N GLY A 90 -30.25 14.85 -10.78
CA GLY A 90 -29.14 15.60 -10.21
C GLY A 90 -28.52 14.88 -8.99
N ILE A 91 -29.37 14.38 -8.09
CA ILE A 91 -28.92 13.66 -6.90
C ILE A 91 -28.25 12.34 -7.32
N VAL A 92 -28.85 11.60 -8.23
CA VAL A 92 -28.27 10.35 -8.76
C VAL A 92 -26.89 10.61 -9.36
N SER A 93 -26.77 11.69 -10.14
CA SER A 93 -25.48 12.05 -10.74
C SER A 93 -24.41 12.32 -9.68
N GLN A 94 -24.77 13.00 -8.59
CA GLN A 94 -23.86 13.28 -7.49
C GLN A 94 -23.44 11.98 -6.78
N TYR A 95 -24.37 11.07 -6.55
CA TYR A 95 -24.02 9.76 -5.96
C TYR A 95 -23.08 8.96 -6.86
N LYS A 96 -23.30 9.01 -8.17
CA LYS A 96 -22.42 8.32 -9.14
C LYS A 96 -21.01 8.90 -9.12
N GLU A 97 -20.87 10.21 -8.91
CA GLU A 97 -19.55 10.81 -8.73
C GLU A 97 -18.87 10.31 -7.45
N VAL A 98 -19.62 10.15 -6.37
CA VAL A 98 -19.07 9.58 -5.12
C VAL A 98 -18.62 8.14 -5.34
N ILE A 99 -19.39 7.33 -6.06
CA ILE A 99 -19.05 5.96 -6.40
C ILE A 99 -17.72 5.93 -7.18
N LYS A 100 -17.56 6.83 -8.13
CA LYS A 100 -16.34 6.93 -8.93
C LYS A 100 -15.13 7.24 -8.06
N SER A 101 -15.28 8.14 -7.10
CA SER A 101 -14.20 8.46 -6.15
C SER A 101 -13.90 7.26 -5.25
N LEU A 102 -14.93 6.54 -4.80
CA LEU A 102 -14.75 5.32 -3.99
C LEU A 102 -14.03 4.24 -4.79
N ASP A 103 -14.35 4.06 -6.06
CA ASP A 103 -13.68 3.10 -6.92
C ASP A 103 -12.19 3.40 -7.05
N ALA A 104 -11.82 4.67 -7.16
CA ALA A 104 -10.42 5.08 -7.20
C ALA A 104 -9.71 4.77 -5.88
N GLU A 105 -10.35 5.06 -4.75
CA GLU A 105 -9.78 4.74 -3.43
C GLU A 105 -9.66 3.23 -3.23
N ILE A 106 -10.66 2.46 -3.61
CA ILE A 106 -10.65 0.99 -3.53
C ILE A 106 -9.49 0.43 -4.36
N SER A 107 -9.29 0.95 -5.57
CA SER A 107 -8.18 0.53 -6.41
C SER A 107 -6.83 0.79 -5.75
N ASN A 108 -6.65 1.96 -5.14
CA ASN A 108 -5.41 2.31 -4.44
C ASN A 108 -5.18 1.43 -3.20
N LEU A 109 -6.23 1.13 -2.46
CA LEU A 109 -6.14 0.25 -1.29
C LEU A 109 -5.75 -1.16 -1.70
N ASN A 110 -6.32 -1.68 -2.79
CA ASN A 110 -5.95 -2.98 -3.33
C ASN A 110 -4.48 -3.01 -3.75
N LYS A 111 -3.97 -1.94 -4.35
CA LYS A 111 -2.55 -1.85 -4.72
C LYS A 111 -1.64 -1.91 -3.49
N THR A 112 -2.02 -1.23 -2.41
CA THR A 112 -1.27 -1.25 -1.17
C THR A 112 -1.19 -2.67 -0.61
N ILE A 113 -2.31 -3.38 -0.60
CA ILE A 113 -2.37 -4.76 -0.12
C ILE A 113 -1.55 -5.69 -1.02
N ASP A 114 -1.67 -5.55 -2.34
CA ASP A 114 -0.92 -6.35 -3.30
C ASP A 114 0.59 -6.14 -3.16
N ASN A 115 1.01 -4.89 -2.96
CA ASN A 115 2.42 -4.58 -2.77
C ASN A 115 2.97 -5.24 -1.51
N PHE A 116 2.20 -5.22 -0.42
CA PHE A 116 2.61 -5.91 0.79
C PHE A 116 2.69 -7.42 0.57
N ASN A 117 1.71 -8.01 -0.11
CA ASN A 117 1.71 -9.43 -0.41
C ASN A 117 2.93 -9.86 -1.22
N LYS A 118 3.38 -9.02 -2.15
CA LYS A 118 4.61 -9.26 -2.91
C LYS A 118 5.84 -9.25 -2.00
N VAL A 119 5.92 -8.29 -1.10
CA VAL A 119 7.03 -8.21 -0.13
C VAL A 119 7.03 -9.43 0.78
N GLU A 120 5.88 -9.82 1.27
CA GLU A 120 5.73 -10.99 2.13
C GLU A 120 6.14 -12.27 1.41
N SER A 121 5.77 -12.40 0.14
CA SER A 121 6.16 -13.52 -0.69
C SER A 121 7.68 -13.62 -0.84
N LEU A 122 8.34 -12.49 -1.06
CA LEU A 122 9.80 -12.45 -1.13
C LEU A 122 10.45 -12.83 0.19
N LYS A 123 9.91 -12.35 1.30
CA LYS A 123 10.42 -12.68 2.63
C LYS A 123 10.22 -14.14 2.96
N GLY A 124 9.09 -14.72 2.59
CA GLY A 124 8.77 -16.12 2.83
C GLY A 124 9.61 -17.09 1.98
N GLY A 125 10.14 -16.63 0.85
CA GLY A 125 11.00 -17.42 -0.03
C GLY A 125 12.45 -17.49 0.42
N MET A 126 12.80 -16.76 1.43
CA MET A 126 14.15 -16.75 1.98
C MET A 126 14.27 -17.64 3.22
#